data_49c21174b97d95aae9a13e2ecfd406d1
#
_entry.id   49c21174b97d95aae9a13e2ecfd406d1
#
_cell.length_a   1.000
_cell.length_b   1.000
_cell.length_c   1.000
_cell.angle_alpha   90.00
_cell.angle_beta   90.00
_cell.angle_gamma   90.00
#
_symmetry.space_group_name_H-M   'P 1'
#
loop_
_entity.id
_entity.type
_entity.pdbx_description
1 polymer ?
#
loop_
_entity_poly.entity_id
_entity_poly.type
_entity_poly.pdbx_seq_one_letter_code
_entity_poly.pdbx_strand_id
1 'polypeptide(L)'
;RYAQMRLAPARLTHCMRWLGAAARCQHIALEHARVRTAFGKPLIQHQGVNFMLADNEIAMHQARLAIRHVAWMLDQGIRARHESSIVKASVSEELFKVADRCVQILGGIGVTNETVVEMIFRDMRPFRLYDGPTEVHKYAIATQLERQGSAFTDPVGW
;
A
#
# COMPACT_ATOMS: atom_id res chain seq x y z
N ARG A 1 11.18 -23.74 10.77
CA ARG A 1 12.34 -22.89 10.42
C ARG A 1 12.29 -22.43 8.95
N TYR A 2 12.12 -23.34 7.97
CA TYR A 2 12.08 -23.01 6.53
C TYR A 2 10.89 -22.12 6.15
N ALA A 3 9.68 -22.36 6.69
CA ALA A 3 8.51 -21.55 6.43
C ALA A 3 8.74 -20.07 6.81
N GLN A 4 9.39 -19.80 7.94
CA GLN A 4 9.69 -18.44 8.41
C GLN A 4 10.71 -17.71 7.53
N MET A 5 11.67 -18.43 6.94
CA MET A 5 12.65 -17.82 6.03
C MET A 5 12.00 -17.36 4.72
N ARG A 6 10.95 -18.05 4.26
CA ARG A 6 10.22 -17.73 3.04
C ARG A 6 9.22 -16.58 3.18
N LEU A 7 8.77 -16.29 4.42
CA LEU A 7 7.71 -15.31 4.65
C LEU A 7 8.13 -13.86 4.38
N ALA A 8 9.37 -13.45 4.69
CA ALA A 8 9.79 -12.07 4.44
C ALA A 8 9.83 -11.74 2.93
N PRO A 9 10.48 -12.52 2.04
CA PRO A 9 10.39 -12.31 0.60
C PRO A 9 8.96 -12.39 0.06
N ALA A 10 8.14 -13.34 0.54
CA ALA A 10 6.75 -13.49 0.09
C ALA A 10 5.91 -12.25 0.40
N ARG A 11 6.02 -11.70 1.62
CA ARG A 11 5.34 -10.46 1.99
C ARG A 11 5.75 -9.29 1.11
N LEU A 12 7.05 -9.19 0.82
CA LEU A 12 7.58 -8.12 -0.03
C LEU A 12 7.05 -8.21 -1.46
N THR A 13 7.01 -9.40 -2.06
CA THR A 13 6.46 -9.60 -3.41
C THR A 13 4.97 -9.27 -3.48
N HIS A 14 4.19 -9.55 -2.43
CA HIS A 14 2.80 -9.10 -2.34
C HIS A 14 2.68 -7.58 -2.27
N CYS A 15 3.53 -6.92 -1.47
CA CYS A 15 3.56 -5.45 -1.43
C CYS A 15 3.88 -4.85 -2.81
N MET A 16 4.85 -5.41 -3.53
CA MET A 16 5.22 -4.98 -4.88
C MET A 16 4.07 -5.14 -5.88
N ARG A 17 3.41 -6.30 -5.87
CA ARG A 17 2.27 -6.59 -6.75
C ARG A 17 1.14 -5.58 -6.54
N TRP A 18 0.76 -5.33 -5.29
CA TRP A 18 -0.33 -4.43 -4.98
C TRP A 18 0.02 -2.96 -5.19
N LEU A 19 1.30 -2.59 -5.06
CA LEU A 19 1.75 -1.26 -5.47
C LEU A 19 1.56 -1.03 -6.98
N GLY A 20 1.86 -2.03 -7.80
CA GLY A 20 1.60 -1.97 -9.25
C GLY A 20 0.10 -1.87 -9.57
N ALA A 21 -0.75 -2.62 -8.86
CA ALA A 21 -2.20 -2.56 -9.02
C ALA A 21 -2.77 -1.20 -8.59
N ALA A 22 -2.31 -0.64 -7.45
CA ALA A 22 -2.69 0.70 -6.99
C ALA A 22 -2.29 1.79 -7.98
N ALA A 23 -1.09 1.71 -8.56
CA ALA A 23 -0.64 2.63 -9.58
C ALA A 23 -1.51 2.57 -10.84
N ARG A 24 -2.00 1.38 -11.22
CA ARG A 24 -2.97 1.24 -12.31
C ARG A 24 -4.32 1.88 -11.99
N CYS A 25 -4.83 1.69 -10.77
CA CYS A 25 -6.06 2.36 -10.33
C CYS A 25 -5.91 3.88 -10.38
N GLN A 26 -4.80 4.41 -9.85
CA GLN A 26 -4.49 5.83 -9.87
C GLN A 26 -4.46 6.39 -11.31
N HIS A 27 -3.81 5.69 -12.23
CA HIS A 27 -3.75 6.11 -13.63
C HIS A 27 -5.16 6.22 -14.25
N ILE A 28 -6.00 5.19 -14.06
CA ILE A 28 -7.38 5.18 -14.60
C ILE A 28 -8.22 6.30 -13.97
N ALA A 29 -8.14 6.47 -12.64
CA ALA A 29 -8.88 7.52 -11.93
C ALA A 29 -8.43 8.92 -12.35
N LEU A 30 -7.12 9.13 -12.57
CA LEU A 30 -6.55 10.39 -13.03
C LEU A 30 -7.06 10.75 -14.44
N GLU A 31 -6.99 9.80 -15.39
CA GLU A 31 -7.47 10.04 -16.76
C GLU A 31 -8.98 10.31 -16.78
N HIS A 32 -9.75 9.58 -15.99
CA HIS A 32 -11.19 9.87 -15.84
C HIS A 32 -11.42 11.28 -15.27
N ALA A 33 -10.71 11.67 -14.23
CA ALA A 33 -10.86 12.98 -13.58
C ALA A 33 -10.48 14.15 -14.52
N ARG A 34 -9.59 13.93 -15.48
CA ARG A 34 -9.19 14.93 -16.47
C ARG A 34 -10.26 15.21 -17.53
N VAL A 35 -11.04 14.20 -17.89
CA VAL A 35 -12.01 14.30 -18.98
C VAL A 35 -13.45 14.45 -18.49
N ARG A 36 -13.81 13.86 -17.36
CA ARG A 36 -15.16 13.93 -16.80
C ARG A 36 -15.43 15.33 -16.22
N THR A 37 -16.49 15.96 -16.72
CA THR A 37 -16.92 17.29 -16.24
C THR A 37 -18.14 17.16 -15.32
N ALA A 38 -18.13 17.85 -14.20
CA ALA A 38 -19.25 18.06 -13.30
C ALA A 38 -19.18 19.45 -12.68
N PHE A 39 -20.32 20.05 -12.37
CA PHE A 39 -20.40 21.38 -11.79
C PHE A 39 -19.57 22.44 -12.56
N GLY A 40 -19.62 22.36 -13.90
CA GLY A 40 -19.05 23.35 -14.82
C GLY A 40 -17.55 23.24 -15.08
N LYS A 41 -16.84 22.22 -14.55
CA LYS A 41 -15.39 22.01 -14.77
C LYS A 41 -14.99 20.55 -14.65
N PRO A 42 -13.80 20.14 -15.20
CA PRO A 42 -13.27 18.79 -15.03
C PRO A 42 -13.14 18.41 -13.57
N LEU A 43 -13.36 17.11 -13.24
CA LEU A 43 -13.30 16.62 -11.86
C LEU A 43 -11.96 16.91 -11.18
N ILE A 44 -10.85 16.85 -11.90
CA ILE A 44 -9.51 17.13 -11.38
C ILE A 44 -9.36 18.56 -10.85
N GLN A 45 -10.17 19.51 -11.31
CA GLN A 45 -10.15 20.91 -10.84
C GLN A 45 -10.96 21.11 -9.54
N HIS A 46 -11.65 20.09 -9.05
CA HIS A 46 -12.31 20.13 -7.76
C HIS A 46 -11.32 19.74 -6.67
N GLN A 47 -11.16 20.61 -5.66
CA GLN A 47 -10.17 20.43 -4.58
C GLN A 47 -10.28 19.07 -3.89
N GLY A 48 -11.50 18.59 -3.61
CA GLY A 48 -11.71 17.30 -2.99
C GLY A 48 -11.19 16.12 -3.85
N VAL A 49 -11.32 16.20 -5.17
CA VAL A 49 -10.83 15.16 -6.10
C VAL A 49 -9.31 15.21 -6.22
N ASN A 50 -8.74 16.42 -6.40
CA ASN A 50 -7.30 16.50 -6.58
C ASN A 50 -6.53 16.18 -5.29
N PHE A 51 -7.09 16.43 -4.12
CA PHE A 51 -6.50 16.00 -2.84
C PHE A 51 -6.48 14.47 -2.70
N MET A 52 -7.55 13.77 -3.11
CA MET A 52 -7.55 12.30 -3.15
C MET A 52 -6.44 11.76 -4.06
N LEU A 53 -6.22 12.37 -5.23
CA LEU A 53 -5.15 11.98 -6.15
C LEU A 53 -3.75 12.25 -5.57
N ALA A 54 -3.58 13.39 -4.87
CA ALA A 54 -2.33 13.72 -4.19
C ALA A 54 -2.03 12.76 -3.03
N ASP A 55 -3.03 12.44 -2.20
CA ASP A 55 -2.91 11.48 -1.11
C ASP A 55 -2.51 10.08 -1.63
N ASN A 56 -3.06 9.69 -2.79
CA ASN A 56 -2.69 8.43 -3.43
C ASN A 56 -1.22 8.42 -3.84
N GLU A 57 -0.72 9.50 -4.45
CA GLU A 57 0.68 9.60 -4.87
C GLU A 57 1.62 9.57 -3.67
N ILE A 58 1.29 10.28 -2.58
CA ILE A 58 2.04 10.27 -1.32
C ILE A 58 2.12 8.84 -0.77
N ALA A 59 0.98 8.15 -0.65
CA ALA A 59 0.92 6.79 -0.13
C ALA A 59 1.73 5.80 -0.98
N MET A 60 1.61 5.87 -2.31
CA MET A 60 2.36 5.00 -3.22
C MET A 60 3.86 5.30 -3.20
N HIS A 61 4.27 6.56 -3.07
CA HIS A 61 5.67 6.94 -2.95
C HIS A 61 6.29 6.36 -1.68
N GLN A 62 5.63 6.54 -0.53
CA GLN A 62 6.07 5.98 0.76
C GLN A 62 6.14 4.46 0.72
N ALA A 63 5.12 3.80 0.16
CA ALA A 63 5.10 2.35 -0.02
C ALA A 63 6.30 1.87 -0.86
N ARG A 64 6.60 2.56 -1.97
CA ARG A 64 7.74 2.23 -2.85
C ARG A 64 9.08 2.31 -2.12
N LEU A 65 9.29 3.36 -1.32
CA LEU A 65 10.52 3.53 -0.55
C LEU A 65 10.65 2.45 0.53
N ALA A 66 9.58 2.17 1.27
CA ALA A 66 9.56 1.14 2.30
C ALA A 66 9.84 -0.26 1.73
N ILE A 67 9.25 -0.60 0.57
CA ILE A 67 9.50 -1.86 -0.13
C ILE A 67 10.97 -1.96 -0.55
N ARG A 68 11.53 -0.90 -1.14
CA ARG A 68 12.93 -0.86 -1.59
C ARG A 68 13.91 -1.01 -0.43
N HIS A 69 13.63 -0.38 0.71
CA HIS A 69 14.45 -0.51 1.91
C HIS A 69 14.53 -1.96 2.39
N VAL A 70 13.39 -2.65 2.51
CA VAL A 70 13.38 -4.07 2.91
C VAL A 70 14.07 -4.96 1.87
N ALA A 71 13.89 -4.69 0.57
CA ALA A 71 14.60 -5.40 -0.48
C ALA A 71 16.12 -5.25 -0.34
N TRP A 72 16.59 -4.02 -0.15
CA TRP A 72 18.01 -3.73 0.08
C TRP A 72 18.55 -4.47 1.33
N MET A 73 17.82 -4.47 2.44
CA MET A 73 18.23 -5.22 3.64
C MET A 73 18.41 -6.72 3.35
N LEU A 74 17.47 -7.31 2.60
CA LEU A 74 17.54 -8.71 2.21
C LEU A 74 18.75 -9.00 1.30
N ASP A 75 19.07 -8.08 0.38
CA ASP A 75 20.25 -8.18 -0.50
C ASP A 75 21.56 -8.09 0.31
N GLN A 76 21.57 -7.39 1.44
CA GLN A 76 22.70 -7.37 2.39
C GLN A 76 22.75 -8.61 3.31
N GLY A 77 21.89 -9.60 3.12
CA GLY A 77 21.81 -10.80 3.97
C GLY A 77 21.14 -10.55 5.33
N ILE A 78 20.58 -9.38 5.57
CA ILE A 78 19.84 -9.03 6.79
C ILE A 78 18.48 -9.71 6.76
N ARG A 79 18.06 -10.32 7.89
CA ARG A 79 16.80 -11.08 7.94
C ARG A 79 15.52 -10.22 7.81
N ALA A 80 15.58 -8.93 8.06
CA ALA A 80 14.54 -7.92 7.90
C ALA A 80 13.11 -8.34 8.35
N ARG A 81 12.99 -9.13 9.44
CA ARG A 81 11.69 -9.67 9.89
C ARG A 81 10.78 -8.59 10.44
N HIS A 82 11.35 -7.67 11.19
CA HIS A 82 10.63 -6.56 11.80
C HIS A 82 10.17 -5.58 10.72
N GLU A 83 11.09 -5.16 9.88
CA GLU A 83 10.88 -4.23 8.79
C GLU A 83 9.86 -4.78 7.78
N SER A 84 9.94 -6.07 7.45
CA SER A 84 8.94 -6.72 6.59
C SER A 84 7.53 -6.73 7.21
N SER A 85 7.44 -6.81 8.55
CA SER A 85 6.14 -6.70 9.25
C SER A 85 5.61 -5.26 9.21
N ILE A 86 6.48 -4.26 9.41
CA ILE A 86 6.11 -2.84 9.29
C ILE A 86 5.62 -2.55 7.88
N VAL A 87 6.41 -2.94 6.86
CA VAL A 87 6.08 -2.68 5.46
C VAL A 87 4.77 -3.37 5.07
N LYS A 88 4.60 -4.65 5.42
CA LYS A 88 3.36 -5.37 5.08
C LYS A 88 2.14 -4.74 5.76
N ALA A 89 2.21 -4.37 7.03
CA ALA A 89 1.10 -3.73 7.73
C ALA A 89 0.75 -2.38 7.12
N SER A 90 1.73 -1.48 6.93
CA SER A 90 1.49 -0.14 6.39
C SER A 90 1.05 -0.17 4.93
N VAL A 91 1.75 -0.91 4.08
CA VAL A 91 1.48 -0.95 2.64
C VAL A 91 0.11 -1.55 2.34
N SER A 92 -0.31 -2.63 3.06
CA SER A 92 -1.62 -3.22 2.85
C SER A 92 -2.77 -2.28 3.20
N GLU A 93 -2.63 -1.47 4.24
CA GLU A 93 -3.64 -0.49 4.65
C GLU A 93 -3.67 0.70 3.69
N GLU A 94 -2.52 1.27 3.36
CA GLU A 94 -2.46 2.49 2.55
C GLU A 94 -2.82 2.25 1.07
N LEU A 95 -2.36 1.14 0.49
CA LEU A 95 -2.72 0.83 -0.91
C LEU A 95 -4.19 0.45 -1.06
N PHE A 96 -4.82 -0.14 -0.04
CA PHE A 96 -6.26 -0.36 -0.04
C PHE A 96 -7.02 0.99 -0.08
N LYS A 97 -6.58 1.99 0.69
CA LYS A 97 -7.15 3.35 0.65
C LYS A 97 -6.95 4.01 -0.73
N VAL A 98 -5.82 3.74 -1.41
CA VAL A 98 -5.62 4.21 -2.79
C VAL A 98 -6.68 3.64 -3.73
N ALA A 99 -6.91 2.33 -3.68
CA ALA A 99 -7.95 1.70 -4.50
C ALA A 99 -9.35 2.23 -4.18
N ASP A 100 -9.67 2.42 -2.90
CA ASP A 100 -10.95 2.98 -2.43
C ASP A 100 -11.19 4.40 -2.97
N ARG A 101 -10.19 5.30 -2.84
CA ARG A 101 -10.28 6.65 -3.41
C ARG A 101 -10.43 6.64 -4.93
N CYS A 102 -9.79 5.68 -5.63
CA CYS A 102 -9.96 5.55 -7.08
C CYS A 102 -11.38 5.13 -7.47
N VAL A 103 -12.00 4.22 -6.72
CA VAL A 103 -13.43 3.88 -6.88
C VAL A 103 -14.29 5.12 -6.67
N GLN A 104 -14.02 5.89 -5.61
CA GLN A 104 -14.77 7.11 -5.30
C GLN A 104 -14.65 8.17 -6.42
N ILE A 105 -13.47 8.37 -6.98
CA ILE A 105 -13.22 9.33 -8.08
C ILE A 105 -13.98 8.91 -9.35
N LEU A 106 -14.03 7.62 -9.65
CA LEU A 106 -14.76 7.06 -10.80
C LEU A 106 -16.28 7.12 -10.61
N GLY A 107 -16.78 7.23 -9.37
CA GLY A 107 -18.21 7.24 -9.07
C GLY A 107 -18.89 5.93 -9.50
N GLY A 108 -20.04 6.01 -10.18
CA GLY A 108 -20.79 4.83 -10.62
C GLY A 108 -19.97 3.84 -11.45
N ILE A 109 -19.08 4.30 -12.32
CA ILE A 109 -18.18 3.45 -13.12
C ILE A 109 -17.22 2.66 -12.21
N GLY A 110 -16.82 3.24 -11.09
CA GLY A 110 -15.89 2.63 -10.14
C GLY A 110 -16.39 1.36 -9.44
N VAL A 111 -17.70 1.12 -9.47
CA VAL A 111 -18.33 -0.08 -8.88
C VAL A 111 -18.89 -1.03 -9.94
N THR A 112 -18.51 -0.84 -11.20
CA THR A 112 -18.89 -1.70 -12.34
C THR A 112 -17.66 -2.36 -12.93
N ASN A 113 -17.88 -3.32 -13.81
CA ASN A 113 -16.81 -4.02 -14.54
C ASN A 113 -16.34 -3.26 -15.81
N GLU A 114 -16.76 -2.02 -16.02
CA GLU A 114 -16.31 -1.19 -17.13
C GLU A 114 -14.82 -0.82 -17.02
N THR A 115 -14.28 -0.82 -15.79
CA THR A 115 -12.85 -0.69 -15.53
C THR A 115 -12.36 -1.81 -14.63
N VAL A 116 -11.03 -2.02 -14.59
CA VAL A 116 -10.44 -3.00 -13.68
C VAL A 116 -10.35 -2.52 -12.21
N VAL A 117 -10.79 -1.29 -11.92
CA VAL A 117 -10.62 -0.67 -10.61
C VAL A 117 -11.47 -1.38 -9.54
N GLU A 118 -12.74 -1.71 -9.87
CA GLU A 118 -13.61 -2.50 -8.97
C GLU A 118 -12.97 -3.85 -8.62
N MET A 119 -12.50 -4.56 -9.63
CA MET A 119 -11.85 -5.85 -9.43
C MET A 119 -10.61 -5.72 -8.54
N ILE A 120 -9.75 -4.74 -8.80
CA ILE A 120 -8.55 -4.50 -8.00
C ILE A 120 -8.91 -4.13 -6.56
N PHE A 121 -9.91 -3.28 -6.35
CA PHE A 121 -10.40 -2.90 -5.02
C PHE A 121 -10.85 -4.14 -4.23
N ARG A 122 -11.67 -4.98 -4.82
CA ARG A 122 -12.16 -6.22 -4.21
C ARG A 122 -11.04 -7.19 -3.93
N ASP A 123 -10.13 -7.41 -4.90
CA ASP A 123 -9.03 -8.37 -4.79
C ASP A 123 -7.92 -7.88 -3.84
N MET A 124 -7.79 -6.58 -3.62
CA MET A 124 -6.84 -6.01 -2.68
C MET A 124 -7.30 -6.16 -1.22
N ARG A 125 -8.60 -6.27 -0.96
CA ARG A 125 -9.12 -6.40 0.41
C ARG A 125 -8.52 -7.59 1.19
N PRO A 126 -8.39 -8.80 0.62
CA PRO A 126 -7.72 -9.93 1.26
C PRO A 126 -6.22 -9.70 1.57
N PHE A 127 -5.54 -8.77 0.91
CA PHE A 127 -4.13 -8.46 1.21
C PHE A 127 -3.92 -8.01 2.66
N ARG A 128 -4.91 -7.43 3.29
CA ARG A 128 -4.89 -7.09 4.72
C ARG A 128 -5.02 -8.33 5.64
N LEU A 129 -5.33 -9.51 5.09
CA LEU A 129 -5.60 -10.75 5.83
C LEU A 129 -4.51 -11.81 5.63
N TYR A 130 -4.12 -12.11 4.40
CA TYR A 130 -3.16 -13.17 4.13
C TYR A 130 -1.71 -12.74 4.41
N ASP A 131 -0.82 -13.73 4.53
CA ASP A 131 0.59 -13.60 4.94
C ASP A 131 0.77 -12.86 6.28
N GLY A 132 -0.23 -12.97 7.11
CA GLY A 132 -0.41 -12.33 8.40
C GLY A 132 -1.34 -11.12 8.32
N PRO A 133 -2.46 -11.16 9.05
CA PRO A 133 -3.34 -10.00 9.19
C PRO A 133 -2.58 -8.79 9.77
N THR A 134 -3.08 -7.59 9.45
CA THR A 134 -2.51 -6.33 9.96
C THR A 134 -2.30 -6.37 11.48
N GLU A 135 -3.26 -6.95 12.22
CA GLU A 135 -3.22 -7.07 13.67
C GLU A 135 -2.07 -7.98 14.15
N VAL A 136 -1.80 -9.08 13.46
CA VAL A 136 -0.67 -9.98 13.76
C VAL A 136 0.66 -9.26 13.56
N HIS A 137 0.79 -8.45 12.51
CA HIS A 137 1.98 -7.63 12.30
C HIS A 137 2.14 -6.56 13.36
N LYS A 138 1.06 -5.84 13.72
CA LYS A 138 1.07 -4.86 14.81
C LYS A 138 1.47 -5.49 16.14
N TYR A 139 0.95 -6.67 16.44
CA TYR A 139 1.35 -7.41 17.65
C TYR A 139 2.84 -7.76 17.64
N ALA A 140 3.37 -8.26 16.52
CA ALA A 140 4.79 -8.59 16.40
C ALA A 140 5.68 -7.35 16.56
N ILE A 141 5.29 -6.21 15.98
CA ILE A 141 5.98 -4.93 16.11
C ILE A 141 5.97 -4.47 17.57
N ALA A 142 4.80 -4.47 18.22
CA ALA A 142 4.66 -4.06 19.62
C ALA A 142 5.50 -4.93 20.57
N THR A 143 5.49 -6.26 20.37
CA THR A 143 6.32 -7.20 21.15
C THR A 143 7.82 -6.91 20.98
N GLN A 144 8.26 -6.50 19.80
CA GLN A 144 9.64 -6.11 19.55
C GLN A 144 10.00 -4.82 20.30
N LEU A 145 9.14 -3.81 20.25
CA LEU A 145 9.30 -2.56 21.00
C LEU A 145 9.37 -2.80 22.52
N GLU A 146 8.50 -3.66 23.04
CA GLU A 146 8.50 -4.02 24.47
C GLU A 146 9.83 -4.65 24.90
N ARG A 147 10.40 -5.54 24.08
CA ARG A 147 11.66 -6.23 24.37
C ARG A 147 12.90 -5.35 24.28
N GLN A 148 12.91 -4.39 23.36
CA GLN A 148 14.10 -3.59 23.04
C GLN A 148 14.05 -2.18 23.65
N GLY A 149 12.90 -1.70 24.10
CA GLY A 149 12.74 -0.36 24.65
C GLY A 149 13.23 0.74 23.69
N SER A 150 13.80 1.79 24.23
CA SER A 150 14.31 2.93 23.46
C SER A 150 15.56 2.61 22.59
N ALA A 151 16.22 1.48 22.81
CA ALA A 151 17.34 1.02 21.98
C ALA A 151 16.92 0.62 20.56
N PHE A 152 15.60 0.62 20.27
CA PHE A 152 15.03 0.24 18.99
C PHE A 152 15.10 1.33 17.91
N THR A 153 15.38 2.57 18.28
CA THR A 153 15.13 3.72 17.39
C THR A 153 16.11 3.87 16.23
N ASP A 154 17.21 3.08 16.20
CA ASP A 154 18.14 3.17 15.07
C ASP A 154 18.91 1.86 14.83
N PRO A 155 18.35 0.89 14.08
CA PRO A 155 19.06 -0.34 13.75
C PRO A 155 20.19 -0.16 12.73
N VAL A 156 20.35 1.02 12.12
CA VAL A 156 21.30 1.27 11.01
C VAL A 156 22.25 2.44 11.29
N GLY A 157 22.08 3.19 12.39
CA GLY A 157 22.93 4.32 12.77
C GLY A 157 23.01 5.39 11.68
N TRP A 158 21.98 6.23 11.57
CA TRP A 158 22.05 7.43 10.71
C TRP A 158 22.93 8.51 11.32
#